data_cd712973491792aec7a8175114b1b022
#
_entry.id   cd712973491792aec7a8175114b1b022
#
_cell.length_a   1.000
_cell.length_b   1.000
_cell.length_c   1.000
_cell.angle_alpha   90.00
_cell.angle_beta   90.00
_cell.angle_gamma   90.00
#
_symmetry.space_group_name_H-M   'P 1'
#
loop_
_entity.id
_entity.type
_entity.pdbx_description
1 polymer ?
#
loop_
_entity_poly.entity_id
_entity_poly.type
_entity_poly.pdbx_seq_one_letter_code
_entity_poly.pdbx_strand_id
1 'polypeptide(L)'
;MAASIIAIDAMGGDYGPRCIVPASVACLAEFPSLHLVLVGQAPLLEELVARIPAVDRQRLQIEHASEVIAMDERPAQALRGKPDASMRVALELVRNGRAQACVSAGNTGALMALSRYVLKTLPGIDRPAMVSAIPTARGHCHLLDLGANVDCSAEHLYQFAVMGAVAAEALGTARPRVALLNVGTEDIKGNQQVKLAANLLQQAEGLNYIGYIEGDGLYRGDADVVVCDGFVGNILLKSSEGLASMISSRMEALFNESLGARIVGVLALPLLRRLRTELTPARHNGASFLGLQGIVIKSHGSAGSDGFQSAIRRALIEVRENLPQRLHGRLEHLLL
;
A
#
# COMPACT_ATOMS: atom_id res chain seq x y z
N MET A 1 3.19 20.30 -16.12
CA MET A 1 3.37 19.66 -14.79
C MET A 1 4.81 19.20 -14.68
N ALA A 2 5.43 19.31 -13.50
CA ALA A 2 6.78 18.77 -13.28
C ALA A 2 6.78 17.24 -13.50
N ALA A 3 7.90 16.70 -13.97
CA ALA A 3 8.06 15.25 -14.15
C ALA A 3 8.02 14.54 -12.79
N SER A 4 7.25 13.46 -12.70
CA SER A 4 7.22 12.59 -11.53
C SER A 4 8.11 11.38 -11.78
N ILE A 5 9.16 11.22 -10.99
CA ILE A 5 10.14 10.13 -11.13
C ILE A 5 9.91 9.10 -10.03
N ILE A 6 9.66 7.84 -10.40
CA ILE A 6 9.42 6.74 -9.47
C ILE A 6 10.46 5.65 -9.69
N ALA A 7 11.13 5.23 -8.63
CA ALA A 7 12.03 4.08 -8.62
C ALA A 7 11.23 2.78 -8.44
N ILE A 8 11.48 1.81 -9.29
CA ILE A 8 10.79 0.51 -9.31
C ILE A 8 11.79 -0.58 -8.95
N ASP A 9 11.61 -1.25 -7.82
CA ASP A 9 12.29 -2.52 -7.53
C ASP A 9 11.80 -3.57 -8.53
N ALA A 10 12.51 -3.72 -9.64
CA ALA A 10 12.09 -4.56 -10.75
C ALA A 10 12.28 -6.05 -10.50
N MET A 11 12.99 -6.43 -9.43
CA MET A 11 13.32 -7.84 -9.13
C MET A 11 12.42 -8.45 -8.06
N GLY A 12 11.60 -7.63 -7.37
CA GLY A 12 10.76 -8.09 -6.26
C GLY A 12 9.49 -8.83 -6.71
N GLY A 13 8.90 -9.62 -5.78
CA GLY A 13 7.66 -10.37 -5.99
C GLY A 13 7.84 -11.71 -6.69
N ASP A 14 6.74 -12.48 -6.76
CA ASP A 14 6.74 -13.87 -7.23
C ASP A 14 7.00 -13.97 -8.75
N TYR A 15 6.62 -12.95 -9.51
CA TYR A 15 6.77 -12.91 -10.97
C TYR A 15 7.98 -12.07 -11.43
N GLY A 16 8.54 -11.25 -10.54
CA GLY A 16 9.72 -10.43 -10.81
C GLY A 16 9.60 -9.55 -12.06
N PRO A 17 10.72 -9.36 -12.79
CA PRO A 17 10.78 -8.41 -13.90
C PRO A 17 9.84 -8.74 -15.06
N ARG A 18 9.46 -10.02 -15.24
CA ARG A 18 8.53 -10.43 -16.31
C ARG A 18 7.13 -9.82 -16.15
N CYS A 19 6.72 -9.50 -14.93
CA CYS A 19 5.46 -8.84 -14.63
C CYS A 19 5.66 -7.32 -14.49
N ILE A 20 6.72 -6.91 -13.80
CA ILE A 20 6.97 -5.52 -13.41
C ILE A 20 7.31 -4.65 -14.61
N VAL A 21 8.13 -5.14 -15.57
CA VAL A 21 8.52 -4.36 -16.75
C VAL A 21 7.30 -4.03 -17.64
N PRO A 22 6.44 -4.99 -18.03
CA PRO A 22 5.23 -4.66 -18.79
C PRO A 22 4.28 -3.71 -18.06
N ALA A 23 4.11 -3.89 -16.74
CA ALA A 23 3.28 -3.01 -15.92
C ALA A 23 3.80 -1.57 -15.92
N SER A 24 5.12 -1.42 -15.79
CA SER A 24 5.81 -0.11 -15.81
C SER A 24 5.62 0.60 -17.14
N VAL A 25 5.80 -0.11 -18.26
CA VAL A 25 5.61 0.45 -19.60
C VAL A 25 4.16 0.86 -19.85
N ALA A 26 3.19 0.06 -19.39
CA ALA A 26 1.77 0.42 -19.49
C ALA A 26 1.46 1.72 -18.74
N CYS A 27 2.03 1.93 -17.56
CA CYS A 27 1.90 3.20 -16.82
C CYS A 27 2.56 4.39 -17.53
N LEU A 28 3.69 4.20 -18.21
CA LEU A 28 4.30 5.27 -19.01
C LEU A 28 3.40 5.70 -20.17
N ALA A 29 2.68 4.75 -20.80
CA ALA A 29 1.73 5.06 -21.86
C ALA A 29 0.50 5.83 -21.34
N GLU A 30 0.06 5.51 -20.10
CA GLU A 30 -1.11 6.14 -19.47
C GLU A 30 -0.80 7.55 -18.94
N PHE A 31 0.42 7.76 -18.40
CA PHE A 31 0.79 9.01 -17.73
C PHE A 31 1.97 9.72 -18.42
N PRO A 32 1.73 10.76 -19.23
CA PRO A 32 2.79 11.45 -19.97
C PRO A 32 3.85 12.14 -19.11
N SER A 33 3.50 12.54 -17.89
CA SER A 33 4.45 13.18 -16.95
C SER A 33 5.23 12.19 -16.07
N LEU A 34 4.97 10.88 -16.19
CA LEU A 34 5.63 9.84 -15.42
C LEU A 34 6.97 9.48 -16.05
N HIS A 35 8.00 9.40 -15.20
CA HIS A 35 9.31 8.85 -15.50
C HIS A 35 9.58 7.69 -14.53
N LEU A 36 10.19 6.63 -15.01
CA LEU A 36 10.47 5.44 -14.21
C LEU A 36 11.96 5.11 -14.24
N VAL A 37 12.47 4.66 -13.10
CA VAL A 37 13.80 4.07 -12.98
C VAL A 37 13.61 2.61 -12.55
N LEU A 38 13.81 1.67 -13.47
CA LEU A 38 13.80 0.24 -13.18
C LEU A 38 15.13 -0.14 -12.51
N VAL A 39 15.06 -0.66 -11.31
CA VAL A 39 16.24 -1.05 -10.53
C VAL A 39 16.36 -2.56 -10.49
N GLY A 40 17.49 -3.10 -10.92
CA GLY A 40 17.75 -4.55 -10.94
C GLY A 40 18.87 -4.94 -11.87
N GLN A 41 18.92 -6.20 -12.26
CA GLN A 41 19.95 -6.74 -13.15
C GLN A 41 19.82 -6.16 -14.57
N ALA A 42 20.65 -5.16 -14.89
CA ALA A 42 20.54 -4.35 -16.12
C ALA A 42 20.46 -5.22 -17.40
N PRO A 43 21.31 -6.26 -17.61
CA PRO A 43 21.21 -7.05 -18.84
C PRO A 43 19.84 -7.72 -19.03
N LEU A 44 19.25 -8.23 -17.95
CA LEU A 44 17.91 -8.83 -17.97
C LEU A 44 16.82 -7.79 -18.24
N LEU A 45 16.91 -6.62 -17.61
CA LEU A 45 15.94 -5.55 -17.79
C LEU A 45 15.99 -4.98 -19.19
N GLU A 46 17.19 -4.77 -19.75
CA GLU A 46 17.39 -4.30 -21.13
C GLU A 46 16.80 -5.28 -22.14
N GLU A 47 17.01 -6.59 -21.96
CA GLU A 47 16.44 -7.63 -22.80
C GLU A 47 14.91 -7.59 -22.78
N LEU A 48 14.29 -7.48 -21.58
CA LEU A 48 12.83 -7.42 -21.44
C LEU A 48 12.24 -6.14 -22.03
N VAL A 49 12.87 -5.00 -21.82
CA VAL A 49 12.44 -3.70 -22.39
C VAL A 49 12.58 -3.72 -23.91
N ALA A 50 13.62 -4.34 -24.46
CA ALA A 50 13.82 -4.43 -25.91
C ALA A 50 12.72 -5.23 -26.63
N ARG A 51 12.06 -6.15 -25.92
CA ARG A 51 10.94 -6.97 -26.46
C ARG A 51 9.61 -6.22 -26.55
N ILE A 52 9.49 -5.06 -25.89
CA ILE A 52 8.25 -4.27 -25.88
C ILE A 52 8.35 -3.18 -26.96
N PRO A 53 7.49 -3.20 -28.00
CA PRO A 53 7.46 -2.15 -29.00
C PRO A 53 7.02 -0.81 -28.40
N ALA A 54 7.48 0.29 -28.98
CA ALA A 54 7.06 1.65 -28.64
C ALA A 54 7.29 2.09 -27.18
N VAL A 55 8.35 1.57 -26.52
CA VAL A 55 8.75 2.07 -25.21
C VAL A 55 9.34 3.48 -25.36
N ASP A 56 8.83 4.42 -24.58
CA ASP A 56 9.42 5.74 -24.46
C ASP A 56 10.69 5.66 -23.59
N ARG A 57 11.82 5.42 -24.25
CA ARG A 57 13.12 5.25 -23.59
C ARG A 57 13.66 6.54 -22.96
N GLN A 58 13.14 7.68 -23.32
CA GLN A 58 13.52 8.96 -22.67
C GLN A 58 12.94 9.05 -21.25
N ARG A 59 11.82 8.36 -21.00
CA ARG A 59 11.14 8.34 -19.70
C ARG A 59 11.35 7.07 -18.89
N LEU A 60 12.12 6.10 -19.43
CA LEU A 60 12.45 4.84 -18.76
C LEU A 60 13.96 4.69 -18.66
N GLN A 61 14.47 4.75 -17.44
CA GLN A 61 15.87 4.52 -17.13
C GLN A 61 16.06 3.16 -16.46
N ILE A 62 17.23 2.57 -16.59
CA ILE A 62 17.62 1.35 -15.88
C ILE A 62 18.79 1.68 -14.96
N GLU A 63 18.67 1.39 -13.68
CA GLU A 63 19.71 1.45 -12.67
C GLU A 63 20.14 0.04 -12.31
N HIS A 64 21.42 -0.26 -12.42
CA HIS A 64 21.93 -1.60 -12.13
C HIS A 64 21.93 -1.90 -10.63
N ALA A 65 21.48 -3.09 -10.27
CA ALA A 65 21.65 -3.70 -8.97
C ALA A 65 21.88 -5.20 -9.15
N SER A 66 22.94 -5.73 -8.55
CA SER A 66 23.37 -7.09 -8.78
C SER A 66 22.64 -8.12 -7.90
N GLU A 67 22.10 -7.68 -6.75
CA GLU A 67 21.54 -8.55 -5.73
C GLU A 67 20.02 -8.46 -5.66
N VAL A 68 19.39 -9.56 -5.24
CA VAL A 68 17.94 -9.67 -5.06
C VAL A 68 17.65 -10.18 -3.65
N ILE A 69 16.70 -9.58 -2.95
CA ILE A 69 16.20 -10.04 -1.66
C ILE A 69 15.09 -11.06 -1.92
N ALA A 70 15.25 -12.29 -1.41
CA ALA A 70 14.25 -13.34 -1.54
C ALA A 70 13.01 -13.05 -0.67
N MET A 71 11.84 -13.62 -1.09
CA MET A 71 10.57 -13.37 -0.41
C MET A 71 10.52 -13.92 1.02
N ASP A 72 11.31 -14.94 1.33
CA ASP A 72 11.45 -15.61 2.63
C ASP A 72 12.69 -15.17 3.42
N GLU A 73 13.47 -14.24 2.89
CA GLU A 73 14.70 -13.77 3.53
C GLU A 73 14.41 -12.95 4.79
N ARG A 74 15.18 -13.21 5.85
CA ARG A 74 15.02 -12.47 7.11
C ARG A 74 15.42 -11.00 6.92
N PRO A 75 14.59 -10.02 7.37
CA PRO A 75 14.87 -8.59 7.19
C PRO A 75 16.24 -8.15 7.68
N ALA A 76 16.70 -8.70 8.82
CA ALA A 76 18.01 -8.37 9.37
C ALA A 76 19.18 -8.86 8.51
N GLN A 77 19.02 -9.98 7.81
CA GLN A 77 20.02 -10.49 6.86
C GLN A 77 20.07 -9.64 5.60
N ALA A 78 18.89 -9.32 5.03
CA ALA A 78 18.77 -8.43 3.89
C ALA A 78 19.42 -7.05 4.14
N LEU A 79 19.16 -6.48 5.33
CA LEU A 79 19.70 -5.17 5.72
C LEU A 79 21.22 -5.14 5.77
N ARG A 80 21.86 -6.20 6.31
CA ARG A 80 23.32 -6.24 6.55
C ARG A 80 24.11 -6.85 5.40
N GLY A 81 23.52 -7.84 4.71
CA GLY A 81 24.24 -8.70 3.78
C GLY A 81 24.12 -8.31 2.30
N LYS A 82 23.14 -7.45 1.94
CA LYS A 82 22.83 -7.11 0.56
C LYS A 82 22.83 -5.62 0.28
N PRO A 83 24.00 -4.98 0.25
CA PRO A 83 24.11 -3.54 0.00
C PRO A 83 23.70 -3.14 -1.43
N ASP A 84 23.85 -4.03 -2.41
CA ASP A 84 23.51 -3.80 -3.82
C ASP A 84 22.18 -4.46 -4.23
N ALA A 85 21.26 -4.68 -3.26
CA ALA A 85 19.95 -5.22 -3.58
C ALA A 85 19.07 -4.19 -4.31
N SER A 86 18.34 -4.64 -5.34
CA SER A 86 17.44 -3.78 -6.14
C SER A 86 16.47 -2.96 -5.27
N MET A 87 15.90 -3.58 -4.24
CA MET A 87 15.03 -2.92 -3.26
C MET A 87 15.76 -1.80 -2.51
N ARG A 88 17.01 -2.02 -2.09
CA ARG A 88 17.80 -1.02 -1.37
C ARG A 88 18.23 0.12 -2.28
N VAL A 89 18.72 -0.18 -3.46
CA VAL A 89 19.12 0.83 -4.46
C VAL A 89 17.92 1.70 -4.83
N ALA A 90 16.71 1.12 -5.03
CA ALA A 90 15.51 1.88 -5.29
C ALA A 90 15.17 2.88 -4.16
N LEU A 91 15.32 2.49 -2.91
CA LEU A 91 15.14 3.38 -1.75
C LEU A 91 16.22 4.47 -1.68
N GLU A 92 17.46 4.14 -2.04
CA GLU A 92 18.57 5.10 -2.07
C GLU A 92 18.39 6.15 -3.16
N LEU A 93 17.77 5.81 -4.29
CA LEU A 93 17.36 6.79 -5.29
C LEU A 93 16.36 7.82 -4.73
N VAL A 94 15.43 7.36 -3.89
CA VAL A 94 14.48 8.27 -3.21
C VAL A 94 15.21 9.15 -2.19
N ARG A 95 16.06 8.57 -1.34
CA ARG A 95 16.85 9.33 -0.37
C ARG A 95 17.70 10.42 -1.01
N ASN A 96 18.28 10.14 -2.16
CA ASN A 96 19.19 11.04 -2.87
C ASN A 96 18.44 12.05 -3.78
N GLY A 97 17.10 12.06 -3.77
CA GLY A 97 16.27 12.96 -4.59
C GLY A 97 16.26 12.63 -6.09
N ARG A 98 16.83 11.49 -6.52
CA ARG A 98 16.79 11.02 -7.91
C ARG A 98 15.43 10.42 -8.29
N ALA A 99 14.66 9.99 -7.29
CA ALA A 99 13.26 9.59 -7.42
C ALA A 99 12.45 10.17 -6.27
N GLN A 100 11.14 10.32 -6.45
CA GLN A 100 10.22 10.86 -5.44
C GLN A 100 9.50 9.74 -4.68
N ALA A 101 9.43 8.54 -5.25
CA ALA A 101 8.81 7.37 -4.63
C ALA A 101 9.54 6.08 -5.02
N CYS A 102 9.40 5.06 -4.18
CA CYS A 102 9.82 3.68 -4.45
C CYS A 102 8.60 2.77 -4.48
N VAL A 103 8.52 1.87 -5.48
CA VAL A 103 7.50 0.81 -5.55
C VAL A 103 8.20 -0.55 -5.56
N SER A 104 7.81 -1.45 -4.66
CA SER A 104 8.35 -2.81 -4.59
C SER A 104 7.26 -3.85 -4.33
N ALA A 105 7.34 -5.00 -5.02
CA ALA A 105 6.53 -6.19 -4.73
C ALA A 105 7.29 -7.20 -3.84
N GLY A 106 8.54 -6.91 -3.46
CA GLY A 106 9.40 -7.80 -2.70
C GLY A 106 8.94 -8.06 -1.26
N ASN A 107 9.79 -8.71 -0.48
CA ASN A 107 9.56 -9.06 0.92
C ASN A 107 9.16 -7.85 1.77
N THR A 108 7.97 -7.89 2.38
CA THR A 108 7.40 -6.75 3.14
C THR A 108 8.25 -6.37 4.35
N GLY A 109 8.73 -7.36 5.11
CA GLY A 109 9.56 -7.10 6.28
C GLY A 109 10.92 -6.50 5.92
N ALA A 110 11.53 -6.97 4.84
CA ALA A 110 12.78 -6.41 4.32
C ALA A 110 12.57 -4.98 3.80
N LEU A 111 11.49 -4.73 3.04
CA LEU A 111 11.16 -3.41 2.55
C LEU A 111 10.95 -2.42 3.69
N MET A 112 10.20 -2.81 4.73
CA MET A 112 9.98 -1.98 5.92
C MET A 112 11.30 -1.66 6.64
N ALA A 113 12.13 -2.67 6.89
CA ALA A 113 13.40 -2.49 7.59
C ALA A 113 14.37 -1.59 6.81
N LEU A 114 14.48 -1.82 5.49
CA LEU A 114 15.32 -1.01 4.60
C LEU A 114 14.78 0.41 4.48
N SER A 115 13.47 0.60 4.33
CA SER A 115 12.85 1.91 4.23
C SER A 115 13.12 2.75 5.48
N ARG A 116 12.95 2.15 6.68
CA ARG A 116 13.28 2.82 7.94
C ARG A 116 14.77 3.15 8.07
N TYR A 117 15.64 2.27 7.60
CA TYR A 117 17.09 2.48 7.64
C TYR A 117 17.54 3.57 6.67
N VAL A 118 17.09 3.53 5.42
CA VAL A 118 17.52 4.41 4.33
C VAL A 118 16.85 5.77 4.40
N LEU A 119 15.51 5.81 4.50
CA LEU A 119 14.71 7.04 4.41
C LEU A 119 14.49 7.71 5.77
N LYS A 120 14.59 6.96 6.87
CA LYS A 120 14.24 7.41 8.23
C LYS A 120 12.74 7.74 8.37
N THR A 121 12.29 7.91 9.61
CA THR A 121 10.94 8.39 9.93
C THR A 121 10.91 9.93 9.92
N LEU A 122 9.73 10.48 9.71
CA LEU A 122 9.45 11.90 9.94
C LEU A 122 9.72 12.25 11.41
N PRO A 123 10.14 13.50 11.71
CA PRO A 123 10.26 13.97 13.09
C PRO A 123 8.94 13.75 13.85
N GLY A 124 9.04 13.28 15.08
CA GLY A 124 7.87 12.97 15.92
C GLY A 124 7.18 11.63 15.62
N ILE A 125 7.60 10.89 14.60
CA ILE A 125 7.08 9.55 14.28
C ILE A 125 8.05 8.48 14.74
N ASP A 126 7.61 7.62 15.64
CA ASP A 126 8.40 6.52 16.18
C ASP A 126 8.51 5.36 15.20
N ARG A 127 7.41 5.03 14.54
CA ARG A 127 7.33 3.90 13.61
C ARG A 127 6.48 4.23 12.39
N PRO A 128 6.89 3.82 11.19
CA PRO A 128 6.03 3.91 10.02
C PRO A 128 4.88 2.90 10.14
N ALA A 129 3.72 3.23 9.57
CA ALA A 129 2.56 2.34 9.48
C ALA A 129 2.28 1.94 8.04
N MET A 130 1.81 0.72 7.83
CA MET A 130 1.36 0.27 6.51
C MET A 130 -0.14 0.49 6.36
N VAL A 131 -0.54 1.27 5.36
CA VAL A 131 -1.94 1.61 5.07
C VAL A 131 -2.36 1.05 3.71
N SER A 132 -3.57 0.54 3.64
CA SER A 132 -4.24 0.23 2.37
C SER A 132 -5.70 0.68 2.39
N ALA A 133 -6.25 0.93 1.21
CA ALA A 133 -7.67 1.19 1.04
C ALA A 133 -8.43 -0.14 0.98
N ILE A 134 -9.43 -0.29 1.85
CA ILE A 134 -10.33 -1.45 1.89
C ILE A 134 -11.65 -1.02 1.25
N PRO A 135 -12.21 -1.78 0.29
CA PRO A 135 -13.50 -1.47 -0.29
C PRO A 135 -14.63 -1.59 0.75
N THR A 136 -15.56 -0.66 0.70
CA THR A 136 -16.72 -0.62 1.60
C THR A 136 -18.01 -0.38 0.81
N ALA A 137 -19.16 -0.53 1.46
CA ALA A 137 -20.45 -0.23 0.84
C ALA A 137 -20.60 1.25 0.42
N ARG A 138 -19.76 2.16 0.94
CA ARG A 138 -19.81 3.61 0.70
C ARG A 138 -18.57 4.15 -0.01
N GLY A 139 -17.77 3.30 -0.64
CA GLY A 139 -16.52 3.67 -1.30
C GLY A 139 -15.33 2.89 -0.76
N HIS A 140 -14.45 3.51 0.00
CA HIS A 140 -13.29 2.84 0.61
C HIS A 140 -12.98 3.42 1.99
N CYS A 141 -12.34 2.62 2.82
CA CYS A 141 -11.82 2.99 4.12
C CYS A 141 -10.30 2.71 4.15
N HIS A 142 -9.53 3.61 4.75
CA HIS A 142 -8.09 3.42 4.96
C HIS A 142 -7.87 2.67 6.27
N LEU A 143 -7.33 1.45 6.19
CA LEU A 143 -7.00 0.63 7.35
C LEU A 143 -5.50 0.69 7.64
N LEU A 144 -5.14 1.00 8.88
CA LEU A 144 -3.78 1.05 9.45
C LEU A 144 -3.76 0.33 10.80
N ASP A 145 -2.75 -0.39 11.21
CA ASP A 145 -1.55 -0.85 10.52
C ASP A 145 -1.81 -2.26 9.94
N LEU A 146 -1.20 -2.57 8.80
CA LEU A 146 -1.43 -3.83 8.10
C LEU A 146 -0.28 -4.85 8.27
N GLY A 147 0.44 -4.75 9.39
CA GLY A 147 1.49 -5.71 9.73
C GLY A 147 2.92 -5.15 9.73
N ALA A 148 3.08 -3.83 9.69
CA ALA A 148 4.38 -3.19 9.90
C ALA A 148 4.82 -3.27 11.37
N ASN A 149 3.85 -3.21 12.30
CA ASN A 149 4.08 -3.21 13.74
C ASN A 149 3.11 -4.17 14.43
N VAL A 150 3.61 -5.34 14.82
CA VAL A 150 2.77 -6.39 15.44
C VAL A 150 2.18 -5.92 16.78
N ASP A 151 3.02 -5.29 17.60
CA ASP A 151 2.63 -4.71 18.89
C ASP A 151 2.73 -3.19 18.84
N CYS A 152 1.66 -2.48 19.24
CA CYS A 152 1.59 -1.03 19.24
C CYS A 152 1.29 -0.50 20.65
N SER A 153 1.94 0.61 21.03
CA SER A 153 1.54 1.40 22.18
C SER A 153 0.34 2.30 21.83
N ALA A 154 -0.25 2.93 22.83
CA ALA A 154 -1.30 3.92 22.64
C ALA A 154 -0.84 5.11 21.76
N GLU A 155 0.39 5.55 21.98
CA GLU A 155 1.02 6.64 21.22
C GLU A 155 1.22 6.24 19.75
N HIS A 156 1.59 4.98 19.46
CA HIS A 156 1.68 4.49 18.09
C HIS A 156 0.31 4.54 17.39
N LEU A 157 -0.75 4.05 18.04
CA LEU A 157 -2.11 4.09 17.50
C LEU A 157 -2.57 5.54 17.27
N TYR A 158 -2.23 6.46 18.18
CA TYR A 158 -2.48 7.89 18.00
C TYR A 158 -1.75 8.44 16.77
N GLN A 159 -0.44 8.19 16.63
CA GLN A 159 0.35 8.62 15.47
C GLN A 159 -0.23 8.04 14.17
N PHE A 160 -0.65 6.77 14.17
CA PHE A 160 -1.27 6.14 12.99
C PHE A 160 -2.59 6.81 12.63
N ALA A 161 -3.40 7.19 13.61
CA ALA A 161 -4.66 7.92 13.37
C ALA A 161 -4.42 9.27 12.69
N VAL A 162 -3.43 10.03 13.19
CA VAL A 162 -3.04 11.32 12.58
C VAL A 162 -2.53 11.11 11.15
N MET A 163 -1.60 10.17 10.95
CA MET A 163 -1.07 9.87 9.61
C MET A 163 -2.15 9.40 8.64
N GLY A 164 -3.07 8.55 9.10
CA GLY A 164 -4.19 8.06 8.31
C GLY A 164 -5.14 9.17 7.89
N ALA A 165 -5.47 10.10 8.80
CA ALA A 165 -6.31 11.25 8.52
C ALA A 165 -5.68 12.15 7.44
N VAL A 166 -4.40 12.51 7.59
CA VAL A 166 -3.68 13.33 6.61
C VAL A 166 -3.60 12.64 5.24
N ALA A 167 -3.34 11.32 5.22
CA ALA A 167 -3.33 10.57 3.97
C ALA A 167 -4.70 10.54 3.29
N ALA A 168 -5.79 10.38 4.04
CA ALA A 168 -7.15 10.40 3.53
C ALA A 168 -7.52 11.80 3.00
N GLU A 169 -7.11 12.87 3.69
CA GLU A 169 -7.30 14.26 3.23
C GLU A 169 -6.55 14.51 1.91
N ALA A 170 -5.30 14.06 1.80
CA ALA A 170 -4.51 14.19 0.58
C ALA A 170 -5.13 13.43 -0.61
N LEU A 171 -5.89 12.37 -0.33
CA LEU A 171 -6.61 11.58 -1.33
C LEU A 171 -8.04 12.08 -1.61
N GLY A 172 -8.42 13.23 -1.06
CA GLY A 172 -9.67 13.93 -1.37
C GLY A 172 -10.81 13.72 -0.37
N THR A 173 -10.60 13.04 0.76
CA THR A 173 -11.61 12.90 1.81
C THR A 173 -11.55 14.10 2.75
N ALA A 174 -12.41 15.07 2.56
CA ALA A 174 -12.46 16.23 3.45
C ALA A 174 -12.89 15.81 4.88
N ARG A 175 -12.09 16.18 5.90
CA ARG A 175 -12.35 15.92 7.32
C ARG A 175 -12.71 14.45 7.60
N PRO A 176 -11.79 13.47 7.32
CA PRO A 176 -12.07 12.06 7.40
C PRO A 176 -12.50 11.64 8.81
N ARG A 177 -13.47 10.74 8.89
CA ARG A 177 -13.92 10.11 10.14
C ARG A 177 -12.90 9.07 10.55
N VAL A 178 -12.24 9.26 11.68
CA VAL A 178 -11.21 8.38 12.21
C VAL A 178 -11.77 7.55 13.36
N ALA A 179 -11.59 6.25 13.33
CA ALA A 179 -12.02 5.32 14.37
C ALA A 179 -10.90 4.37 14.79
N LEU A 180 -10.95 3.90 16.03
CA LEU A 180 -10.17 2.75 16.47
C LEU A 180 -10.97 1.46 16.26
N LEU A 181 -10.32 0.43 15.71
CA LEU A 181 -10.90 -0.90 15.62
C LEU A 181 -10.96 -1.53 17.03
N ASN A 182 -12.13 -2.03 17.41
CA ASN A 182 -12.34 -2.60 18.75
C ASN A 182 -13.30 -3.80 18.70
N VAL A 183 -13.44 -4.48 19.81
CA VAL A 183 -14.36 -5.64 20.01
C VAL A 183 -15.78 -5.24 20.40
N GLY A 184 -16.09 -3.96 20.41
CA GLY A 184 -17.37 -3.35 20.73
C GLY A 184 -17.26 -1.84 20.70
N THR A 185 -18.38 -1.13 20.63
CA THR A 185 -18.44 0.32 20.53
C THR A 185 -18.49 1.03 21.89
N GLU A 186 -18.68 0.26 22.99
CA GLU A 186 -18.80 0.81 24.33
C GLU A 186 -17.42 1.12 24.93
N ASP A 187 -17.28 2.19 25.71
CA ASP A 187 -16.03 2.66 26.33
C ASP A 187 -15.36 1.63 27.25
N ILE A 188 -16.15 0.70 27.82
CA ILE A 188 -15.64 -0.37 28.68
C ILE A 188 -14.94 -1.49 27.91
N LYS A 189 -15.18 -1.61 26.60
CA LYS A 189 -14.65 -2.68 25.74
C LYS A 189 -13.23 -2.40 25.28
N GLY A 190 -12.57 -3.43 24.82
CA GLY A 190 -11.21 -3.37 24.26
C GLY A 190 -10.10 -3.52 25.28
N ASN A 191 -8.89 -3.67 24.74
CA ASN A 191 -7.67 -3.78 25.52
C ASN A 191 -7.19 -2.40 26.04
N GLN A 192 -6.22 -2.43 26.95
CA GLN A 192 -5.72 -1.22 27.60
C GLN A 192 -5.13 -0.21 26.59
N GLN A 193 -4.40 -0.68 25.58
CA GLN A 193 -3.74 0.20 24.60
C GLN A 193 -4.77 0.95 23.76
N VAL A 194 -5.83 0.27 23.32
CA VAL A 194 -6.93 0.89 22.55
C VAL A 194 -7.65 1.95 23.38
N LYS A 195 -7.91 1.69 24.67
CA LYS A 195 -8.54 2.67 25.57
C LYS A 195 -7.65 3.89 25.84
N LEU A 196 -6.36 3.69 26.05
CA LEU A 196 -5.41 4.79 26.22
C LEU A 196 -5.29 5.62 24.93
N ALA A 197 -5.24 4.96 23.76
CA ALA A 197 -5.23 5.64 22.47
C ALA A 197 -6.52 6.47 22.24
N ALA A 198 -7.68 5.94 22.65
CA ALA A 198 -8.94 6.67 22.55
C ALA A 198 -8.91 7.96 23.37
N ASN A 199 -8.37 7.92 24.60
CA ASN A 199 -8.21 9.11 25.44
C ASN A 199 -7.31 10.16 24.77
N LEU A 200 -6.22 9.76 24.12
CA LEU A 200 -5.34 10.66 23.38
C LEU A 200 -6.08 11.27 22.18
N LEU A 201 -6.83 10.46 21.43
CA LEU A 201 -7.56 10.90 20.25
C LEU A 201 -8.73 11.82 20.58
N GLN A 202 -9.40 11.63 21.71
CA GLN A 202 -10.46 12.52 22.19
C GLN A 202 -9.95 13.92 22.52
N GLN A 203 -8.68 14.04 22.92
CA GLN A 203 -8.05 15.32 23.27
C GLN A 203 -7.37 15.98 22.05
N ALA A 204 -7.26 15.27 20.92
CA ALA A 204 -6.59 15.75 19.72
C ALA A 204 -7.42 16.80 18.98
N GLU A 205 -7.05 18.07 19.09
CA GLU A 205 -7.68 19.14 18.33
C GLU A 205 -7.48 18.97 16.82
N GLY A 206 -8.54 19.16 16.05
CA GLY A 206 -8.48 19.11 14.59
C GLY A 206 -8.50 17.71 13.97
N LEU A 207 -8.67 16.65 14.76
CA LEU A 207 -8.93 15.28 14.29
C LEU A 207 -10.43 14.96 14.46
N ASN A 208 -11.05 14.43 13.41
CA ASN A 208 -12.45 14.00 13.47
C ASN A 208 -12.54 12.55 13.99
N TYR A 209 -12.16 12.35 15.25
CA TYR A 209 -12.25 11.06 15.92
C TYR A 209 -13.71 10.76 16.28
N ILE A 210 -14.23 9.61 15.84
CA ILE A 210 -15.62 9.19 16.01
C ILE A 210 -15.82 8.04 17.02
N GLY A 211 -14.75 7.65 17.73
CA GLY A 211 -14.82 6.55 18.71
C GLY A 211 -14.37 5.22 18.14
N TYR A 212 -15.04 4.15 18.58
CA TYR A 212 -14.73 2.78 18.19
C TYR A 212 -15.65 2.28 17.08
N ILE A 213 -15.12 1.37 16.25
CA ILE A 213 -15.91 0.53 15.34
C ILE A 213 -15.54 -0.94 15.48
N GLU A 214 -16.46 -1.82 15.13
CA GLU A 214 -16.22 -3.25 15.01
C GLU A 214 -15.83 -3.61 13.56
N GLY A 215 -15.35 -4.85 13.34
CA GLY A 215 -14.86 -5.27 12.03
C GLY A 215 -15.90 -5.21 10.90
N ASP A 216 -17.18 -5.40 11.20
CA ASP A 216 -18.27 -5.26 10.22
C ASP A 216 -18.56 -3.79 9.86
N GLY A 217 -18.36 -2.86 10.80
CA GLY A 217 -18.44 -1.41 10.58
C GLY A 217 -17.43 -0.91 9.52
N LEU A 218 -16.26 -1.56 9.41
CA LEU A 218 -15.30 -1.28 8.35
C LEU A 218 -15.96 -1.42 6.97
N TYR A 219 -16.62 -2.55 6.72
CA TYR A 219 -17.23 -2.84 5.40
C TYR A 219 -18.51 -2.06 5.15
N ARG A 220 -19.23 -1.64 6.19
CA ARG A 220 -20.35 -0.70 6.05
C ARG A 220 -19.89 0.70 5.65
N GLY A 221 -18.62 1.05 5.87
CA GLY A 221 -18.08 2.39 5.63
C GLY A 221 -18.49 3.37 6.73
N ASP A 222 -18.49 2.91 7.98
CA ASP A 222 -18.86 3.74 9.14
C ASP A 222 -17.74 4.74 9.50
N ALA A 223 -16.49 4.47 9.06
CA ALA A 223 -15.34 5.35 9.16
C ALA A 223 -14.58 5.44 7.83
N ASP A 224 -13.80 6.51 7.66
CA ASP A 224 -12.97 6.74 6.49
C ASP A 224 -11.52 6.27 6.75
N VAL A 225 -11.12 6.29 8.02
CA VAL A 225 -9.83 5.80 8.53
C VAL A 225 -10.08 4.92 9.75
N VAL A 226 -9.55 3.71 9.73
CA VAL A 226 -9.64 2.76 10.83
C VAL A 226 -8.24 2.35 11.26
N VAL A 227 -7.98 2.45 12.56
CA VAL A 227 -6.67 2.21 13.15
C VAL A 227 -6.70 1.00 14.08
N CYS A 228 -5.71 0.14 13.94
CA CYS A 228 -5.43 -0.99 14.82
C CYS A 228 -3.92 -1.27 14.87
N ASP A 229 -3.48 -2.20 15.71
CA ASP A 229 -2.13 -2.75 15.60
C ASP A 229 -1.98 -3.62 14.33
N GLY A 230 -0.73 -3.86 13.94
CA GLY A 230 -0.46 -4.59 12.70
C GLY A 230 -0.81 -6.08 12.77
N PHE A 231 -0.90 -6.68 13.96
CA PHE A 231 -1.35 -8.06 14.08
C PHE A 231 -2.84 -8.18 13.71
N VAL A 232 -3.67 -7.36 14.33
CA VAL A 232 -5.12 -7.31 14.06
C VAL A 232 -5.39 -6.89 12.61
N GLY A 233 -4.71 -5.85 12.11
CA GLY A 233 -4.91 -5.35 10.76
C GLY A 233 -4.48 -6.35 9.68
N ASN A 234 -3.38 -7.06 9.87
CA ASN A 234 -2.95 -8.09 8.94
C ASN A 234 -3.91 -9.30 8.94
N ILE A 235 -4.41 -9.73 10.11
CA ILE A 235 -5.41 -10.80 10.19
C ILE A 235 -6.69 -10.36 9.46
N LEU A 236 -7.19 -9.16 9.73
CA LEU A 236 -8.38 -8.62 9.09
C LEU A 236 -8.23 -8.57 7.56
N LEU A 237 -7.12 -8.04 7.06
CA LEU A 237 -6.82 -7.99 5.63
C LEU A 237 -6.78 -9.40 5.01
N LYS A 238 -6.02 -10.32 5.60
CA LYS A 238 -5.88 -11.69 5.08
C LYS A 238 -7.16 -12.50 5.14
N SER A 239 -7.96 -12.33 6.20
CA SER A 239 -9.28 -12.96 6.32
C SER A 239 -10.23 -12.43 5.24
N SER A 240 -10.21 -11.14 4.96
CA SER A 240 -11.01 -10.50 3.91
C SER A 240 -10.62 -10.98 2.51
N GLU A 241 -9.32 -11.02 2.22
CA GLU A 241 -8.79 -11.57 0.96
C GLU A 241 -9.18 -13.03 0.77
N GLY A 242 -9.06 -13.84 1.83
CA GLY A 242 -9.45 -15.26 1.83
C GLY A 242 -10.94 -15.46 1.59
N LEU A 243 -11.79 -14.67 2.26
CA LEU A 243 -13.24 -14.72 2.09
C LEU A 243 -13.65 -14.30 0.67
N ALA A 244 -13.09 -13.23 0.14
CA ALA A 244 -13.37 -12.78 -1.22
C ALA A 244 -12.95 -13.83 -2.26
N SER A 245 -11.78 -14.46 -2.08
CA SER A 245 -11.29 -15.54 -2.94
C SER A 245 -12.21 -16.77 -2.87
N MET A 246 -12.63 -17.19 -1.67
CA MET A 246 -13.55 -18.30 -1.47
C MET A 246 -14.90 -18.06 -2.16
N ILE A 247 -15.49 -16.87 -1.99
CA ILE A 247 -16.76 -16.49 -2.63
C ILE A 247 -16.59 -16.54 -4.16
N SER A 248 -15.52 -15.96 -4.70
CA SER A 248 -15.26 -15.94 -6.14
C SER A 248 -15.13 -17.35 -6.71
N SER A 249 -14.36 -18.23 -6.05
CA SER A 249 -14.19 -19.63 -6.47
C SER A 249 -15.49 -20.43 -6.40
N ARG A 250 -16.30 -20.18 -5.35
CA ARG A 250 -17.61 -20.86 -5.20
C ARG A 250 -18.59 -20.42 -6.28
N MET A 251 -18.63 -19.13 -6.60
CA MET A 251 -19.45 -18.61 -7.70
C MET A 251 -19.05 -19.23 -9.04
N GLU A 252 -17.75 -19.29 -9.34
CA GLU A 252 -17.24 -19.92 -10.55
C GLU A 252 -17.64 -21.41 -10.63
N ALA A 253 -17.52 -22.15 -9.54
CA ALA A 253 -17.94 -23.55 -9.46
C ALA A 253 -19.44 -23.71 -9.77
N LEU A 254 -20.30 -22.88 -9.15
CA LEU A 254 -21.75 -22.90 -9.38
C LEU A 254 -22.13 -22.65 -10.85
N PHE A 255 -21.48 -21.70 -11.52
CA PHE A 255 -21.72 -21.44 -12.94
C PHE A 255 -21.21 -22.56 -13.85
N ASN A 256 -20.32 -23.41 -13.38
CA ASN A 256 -19.81 -24.56 -14.13
C ASN A 256 -20.55 -25.88 -13.88
N GLU A 257 -21.51 -25.94 -12.95
CA GLU A 257 -22.20 -27.19 -12.57
C GLU A 257 -23.10 -27.78 -13.67
N SER A 258 -23.66 -26.93 -14.55
CA SER A 258 -24.56 -27.39 -15.62
C SER A 258 -24.50 -26.48 -16.86
N LEU A 259 -24.99 -26.99 -18.01
CA LEU A 259 -25.12 -26.18 -19.23
C LEU A 259 -26.01 -24.94 -19.02
N GLY A 260 -27.13 -25.09 -18.29
CA GLY A 260 -28.00 -23.97 -17.95
C GLY A 260 -27.30 -22.94 -17.08
N ALA A 261 -26.57 -23.37 -16.04
CA ALA A 261 -25.78 -22.49 -15.19
C ALA A 261 -24.69 -21.72 -15.99
N ARG A 262 -24.04 -22.38 -16.96
CA ARG A 262 -23.06 -21.73 -17.83
C ARG A 262 -23.69 -20.62 -18.70
N ILE A 263 -24.88 -20.86 -19.27
CA ILE A 263 -25.60 -19.85 -20.04
C ILE A 263 -25.91 -18.63 -19.16
N VAL A 264 -26.44 -18.87 -17.95
CA VAL A 264 -26.72 -17.80 -16.98
C VAL A 264 -25.41 -17.08 -16.59
N GLY A 265 -24.31 -17.81 -16.38
CA GLY A 265 -23.01 -17.24 -16.08
C GLY A 265 -22.49 -16.32 -17.19
N VAL A 266 -22.66 -16.72 -18.47
CA VAL A 266 -22.29 -15.87 -19.62
C VAL A 266 -23.14 -14.59 -19.68
N LEU A 267 -24.43 -14.69 -19.45
CA LEU A 267 -25.33 -13.53 -19.41
C LEU A 267 -25.01 -12.58 -18.23
N ALA A 268 -24.62 -13.15 -17.09
CA ALA A 268 -24.23 -12.40 -15.89
C ALA A 268 -22.82 -11.81 -15.97
N LEU A 269 -21.96 -12.24 -16.90
CA LEU A 269 -20.56 -11.84 -17.02
C LEU A 269 -20.31 -10.32 -16.91
N PRO A 270 -21.08 -9.42 -17.55
CA PRO A 270 -20.86 -7.98 -17.43
C PRO A 270 -21.03 -7.47 -16.00
N LEU A 271 -22.06 -7.96 -15.28
CA LEU A 271 -22.32 -7.59 -13.88
C LEU A 271 -21.27 -8.19 -12.95
N LEU A 272 -20.91 -9.44 -13.15
CA LEU A 272 -19.87 -10.12 -12.37
C LEU A 272 -18.48 -9.48 -12.56
N ARG A 273 -18.15 -9.05 -13.79
CA ARG A 273 -16.93 -8.30 -14.06
C ARG A 273 -16.92 -6.95 -13.34
N ARG A 274 -18.05 -6.25 -13.32
CA ARG A 274 -18.17 -4.99 -12.57
C ARG A 274 -17.99 -5.22 -11.08
N LEU A 275 -18.72 -6.18 -10.51
CA LEU A 275 -18.59 -6.55 -9.08
C LEU A 275 -17.15 -6.98 -8.74
N ARG A 276 -16.58 -7.87 -9.57
CA ARG A 276 -15.18 -8.28 -9.41
C ARG A 276 -14.24 -7.08 -9.44
N THR A 277 -14.46 -6.14 -10.34
CA THR A 277 -13.63 -4.93 -10.47
C THR A 277 -13.72 -4.04 -9.23
N GLU A 278 -14.91 -3.92 -8.64
CA GLU A 278 -15.14 -3.14 -7.41
C GLU A 278 -14.52 -3.81 -6.17
N LEU A 279 -14.60 -5.16 -6.08
CA LEU A 279 -14.12 -5.93 -4.94
C LEU A 279 -12.68 -6.46 -5.10
N THR A 280 -12.08 -6.36 -6.29
CA THR A 280 -10.77 -6.96 -6.54
C THR A 280 -9.67 -6.22 -5.79
N PRO A 281 -8.87 -6.93 -4.95
CA PRO A 281 -7.73 -6.34 -4.26
C PRO A 281 -6.71 -5.69 -5.21
N ALA A 282 -6.64 -6.12 -6.47
CA ALA A 282 -5.71 -5.57 -7.46
C ALA A 282 -5.92 -4.06 -7.73
N ARG A 283 -7.16 -3.54 -7.66
CA ARG A 283 -7.43 -2.09 -7.80
C ARG A 283 -6.97 -1.28 -6.59
N HIS A 284 -6.98 -1.91 -5.42
CA HIS A 284 -6.53 -1.32 -4.16
C HIS A 284 -5.12 -1.76 -3.81
N ASN A 285 -4.44 -2.47 -4.74
CA ASN A 285 -3.07 -2.90 -4.55
C ASN A 285 -2.13 -1.68 -4.51
N GLY A 286 -1.23 -1.69 -3.54
CA GLY A 286 -0.34 -0.60 -3.24
C GLY A 286 -0.58 -0.08 -1.83
N ALA A 287 -0.09 -0.83 -0.83
CA ALA A 287 -0.05 -0.34 0.55
C ALA A 287 1.07 0.70 0.69
N SER A 288 0.76 1.84 1.26
CA SER A 288 1.75 2.89 1.52
C SER A 288 2.37 2.73 2.90
N PHE A 289 3.67 3.00 3.01
CA PHE A 289 4.36 3.13 4.30
C PHE A 289 4.35 4.59 4.73
N LEU A 290 3.37 4.96 5.54
CA LEU A 290 3.23 6.32 6.08
C LEU A 290 4.24 6.58 7.21
N GLY A 291 4.65 7.84 7.36
CA GLY A 291 5.57 8.26 8.42
C GLY A 291 7.05 8.16 8.07
N LEU A 292 7.40 7.85 6.83
CA LEU A 292 8.75 7.91 6.28
C LEU A 292 9.02 9.28 5.62
N GLN A 293 10.31 9.68 5.54
CA GLN A 293 10.70 10.91 4.83
C GLN A 293 10.61 10.79 3.30
N GLY A 294 10.20 9.64 2.77
CA GLY A 294 9.97 9.40 1.35
C GLY A 294 8.81 8.45 1.11
N ILE A 295 8.25 8.47 -0.08
CA ILE A 295 7.10 7.64 -0.45
C ILE A 295 7.58 6.22 -0.78
N VAL A 296 7.00 5.22 -0.11
CA VAL A 296 7.25 3.80 -0.36
C VAL A 296 5.93 3.06 -0.50
N ILE A 297 5.74 2.44 -1.64
CA ILE A 297 4.54 1.65 -1.95
C ILE A 297 4.90 0.18 -2.05
N LYS A 298 4.21 -0.63 -1.26
CA LYS A 298 4.29 -2.09 -1.28
C LYS A 298 3.19 -2.66 -2.16
N SER A 299 3.57 -3.29 -3.26
CA SER A 299 2.66 -4.14 -4.05
C SER A 299 2.60 -5.55 -3.45
N HIS A 300 1.49 -6.25 -3.60
CA HIS A 300 1.39 -7.67 -3.19
C HIS A 300 2.40 -8.52 -3.98
N GLY A 301 3.05 -9.50 -3.31
CA GLY A 301 4.07 -10.35 -3.95
C GLY A 301 3.55 -11.12 -5.16
N SER A 302 2.31 -11.63 -5.08
CA SER A 302 1.64 -12.36 -6.16
C SER A 302 0.82 -11.46 -7.11
N ALA A 303 1.00 -10.14 -7.06
CA ALA A 303 0.29 -9.23 -7.95
C ALA A 303 0.72 -9.43 -9.40
N GLY A 304 -0.26 -9.60 -10.29
CA GLY A 304 -0.04 -9.53 -11.73
C GLY A 304 0.20 -8.09 -12.20
N SER A 305 0.35 -7.91 -13.51
CA SER A 305 0.65 -6.63 -14.14
C SER A 305 -0.34 -5.52 -13.74
N ASP A 306 -1.64 -5.79 -13.74
CA ASP A 306 -2.67 -4.80 -13.37
C ASP A 306 -2.57 -4.36 -11.92
N GLY A 307 -2.28 -5.31 -11.02
CA GLY A 307 -2.04 -5.01 -9.61
C GLY A 307 -0.81 -4.13 -9.42
N PHE A 308 0.29 -4.44 -10.09
CA PHE A 308 1.50 -3.63 -10.00
C PHE A 308 1.32 -2.22 -10.58
N GLN A 309 0.57 -2.08 -11.68
CA GLN A 309 0.18 -0.77 -12.21
C GLN A 309 -0.59 0.05 -11.16
N SER A 310 -1.49 -0.59 -10.39
CA SER A 310 -2.21 0.11 -9.31
C SER A 310 -1.27 0.65 -8.24
N ALA A 311 -0.22 -0.08 -7.89
CA ALA A 311 0.81 0.40 -6.96
C ALA A 311 1.61 1.60 -7.54
N ILE A 312 1.94 1.59 -8.84
CA ILE A 312 2.57 2.74 -9.51
C ILE A 312 1.63 3.95 -9.51
N ARG A 313 0.34 3.76 -9.83
CA ARG A 313 -0.67 4.84 -9.78
C ARG A 313 -0.79 5.44 -8.38
N ARG A 314 -0.78 4.59 -7.36
CA ARG A 314 -0.78 5.04 -5.96
C ARG A 314 0.44 5.89 -5.64
N ALA A 315 1.64 5.45 -6.00
CA ALA A 315 2.87 6.22 -5.84
C ALA A 315 2.79 7.58 -6.55
N LEU A 316 2.27 7.61 -7.77
CA LEU A 316 2.11 8.84 -8.55
C LEU A 316 1.15 9.84 -7.89
N ILE A 317 0.03 9.35 -7.31
CA ILE A 317 -0.91 10.20 -6.56
C ILE A 317 -0.21 10.79 -5.34
N GLU A 318 0.48 9.99 -4.54
CA GLU A 318 1.16 10.46 -3.33
C GLU A 318 2.30 11.45 -3.64
N VAL A 319 3.01 11.26 -4.77
CA VAL A 319 4.01 12.22 -5.27
C VAL A 319 3.35 13.55 -5.63
N ARG A 320 2.24 13.53 -6.38
CA ARG A 320 1.52 14.75 -6.79
C ARG A 320 0.95 15.52 -5.61
N GLU A 321 0.47 14.79 -4.61
CA GLU A 321 -0.09 15.37 -3.38
C GLU A 321 0.99 15.75 -2.36
N ASN A 322 2.27 15.45 -2.65
CA ASN A 322 3.40 15.76 -1.77
C ASN A 322 3.18 15.24 -0.33
N LEU A 323 2.75 13.98 -0.22
CA LEU A 323 2.26 13.39 1.01
C LEU A 323 3.23 13.48 2.20
N PRO A 324 4.56 13.21 2.08
CA PRO A 324 5.47 13.33 3.21
C PRO A 324 5.53 14.73 3.81
N GLN A 325 5.48 15.78 2.98
CA GLN A 325 5.52 17.18 3.44
C GLN A 325 4.20 17.59 4.11
N ARG A 326 3.05 17.13 3.59
CA ARG A 326 1.76 17.34 4.26
C ARG A 326 1.72 16.65 5.61
N LEU A 327 2.23 15.41 5.70
CA LEU A 327 2.36 14.68 6.98
C LEU A 327 3.25 15.47 7.95
N HIS A 328 4.43 15.90 7.51
CA HIS A 328 5.36 16.65 8.35
C HIS A 328 4.71 17.93 8.92
N GLY A 329 4.14 18.77 8.07
CA GLY A 329 3.50 20.01 8.53
C GLY A 329 2.33 19.78 9.50
N ARG A 330 1.52 18.72 9.29
CA ARG A 330 0.41 18.42 10.20
C ARG A 330 0.87 17.84 11.54
N LEU A 331 1.93 17.02 11.51
CA LEU A 331 2.51 16.43 12.73
C LEU A 331 3.16 17.49 13.63
N GLU A 332 3.80 18.51 13.07
CA GLU A 332 4.31 19.66 13.84
C GLU A 332 3.20 20.36 14.66
N HIS A 333 1.97 20.42 14.15
CA HIS A 333 0.83 21.04 14.85
C HIS A 333 0.12 20.13 15.86
N LEU A 334 0.27 18.81 15.74
CA LEU A 334 -0.48 17.83 16.55
C LEU A 334 0.38 17.09 17.58
N LEU A 335 1.70 17.08 17.42
CA LEU A 335 2.63 16.40 18.32
C LEU A 335 3.45 17.38 19.20
N LEU A 336 3.38 18.68 18.93
CA LEU A 336 3.91 19.76 19.75
C LEU A 336 2.83 20.34 20.67
#